data_4e688e9a33cfebc5c5f045d70ee5e641
#
_entry.id   4e688e9a33cfebc5c5f045d70ee5e641
#
_cell.length_a   1.000
_cell.length_b   1.000
_cell.length_c   1.000
_cell.angle_alpha   90.00
_cell.angle_beta   90.00
_cell.angle_gamma   90.00
#
_symmetry.space_group_name_H-M   'P 1'
#
loop_
_entity.id
_entity.type
_entity.pdbx_description
1 polymer ?
#
loop_
_entity_poly.entity_id
_entity_poly.type
_entity_poly.pdbx_seq_one_letter_code
_entity_poly.pdbx_strand_id
1 'polypeptide(L)'
;ENQAQNLSNEELLDLSLTIISARREELSEINDEIWNAECMTPVGPGTYGRFMNIRIFDFWVHHRDITIPLGIETIDSGIHAEIALDEVHGSLGYIAGKKISLEDGMSIIFHLSGGIERDLFVKVDGRASVVDHLKEATCVINADSRTFVMLACGRIDPQAEIDAGRISWTGDNEWGERVAKNLRF
;
A
#
# COMPACT_ATOMS: atom_id res chain seq x y z
N GLU A 1 -9.14 -25.84 10.37
CA GLU A 1 -7.69 -25.56 10.56
C GLU A 1 -6.82 -26.83 10.52
N ASN A 2 -7.33 -27.99 10.93
CA ASN A 2 -6.51 -29.21 10.98
C ASN A 2 -6.40 -29.99 9.66
N GLN A 3 -7.17 -29.67 8.64
CA GLN A 3 -7.16 -30.43 7.37
C GLN A 3 -5.88 -30.23 6.55
N ALA A 4 -5.31 -29.03 6.53
CA ALA A 4 -4.13 -28.73 5.74
C ALA A 4 -2.82 -29.27 6.36
N GLN A 5 -2.77 -29.54 7.66
CA GLN A 5 -1.54 -29.93 8.37
C GLN A 5 -1.02 -31.32 8.00
N ASN A 6 -1.87 -32.19 7.43
CA ASN A 6 -1.53 -33.56 7.07
C ASN A 6 -1.43 -33.80 5.56
N LEU A 7 -1.56 -32.73 4.73
CA LEU A 7 -1.47 -32.82 3.30
C LEU A 7 -0.02 -32.74 2.83
N SER A 8 0.32 -33.48 1.79
CA SER A 8 1.54 -33.25 1.03
C SER A 8 1.50 -31.90 0.30
N ASN A 9 2.64 -31.43 -0.18
CA ASN A 9 2.70 -30.17 -0.94
C ASN A 9 1.83 -30.22 -2.21
N GLU A 10 1.74 -31.36 -2.86
CA GLU A 10 0.92 -31.59 -4.06
C GLU A 10 -0.58 -31.49 -3.70
N GLU A 11 -1.03 -32.22 -2.68
CA GLU A 11 -2.41 -32.16 -2.19
C GLU A 11 -2.81 -30.77 -1.71
N LEU A 12 -1.87 -30.05 -1.06
CA LEU A 12 -2.10 -28.67 -0.63
C LEU A 12 -2.25 -27.72 -1.81
N LEU A 13 -1.46 -27.89 -2.87
CA LEU A 13 -1.57 -27.11 -4.10
C LEU A 13 -2.91 -27.37 -4.79
N ASP A 14 -3.32 -28.64 -4.96
CA ASP A 14 -4.58 -29.00 -5.57
C ASP A 14 -5.79 -28.46 -4.80
N LEU A 15 -5.75 -28.55 -3.47
CA LEU A 15 -6.76 -27.95 -2.62
C LEU A 15 -6.83 -26.43 -2.80
N SER A 16 -5.68 -25.77 -2.84
CA SER A 16 -5.60 -24.32 -3.03
C SER A 16 -6.18 -23.89 -4.37
N LEU A 17 -5.84 -24.60 -5.46
CA LEU A 17 -6.38 -24.34 -6.80
C LEU A 17 -7.89 -24.55 -6.85
N THR A 18 -8.40 -25.58 -6.18
CA THR A 18 -9.84 -25.84 -6.08
C THR A 18 -10.57 -24.71 -5.37
N ILE A 19 -10.05 -24.25 -4.21
CA ILE A 19 -10.64 -23.15 -3.44
C ILE A 19 -10.61 -21.84 -4.24
N ILE A 20 -9.49 -21.54 -4.92
CA ILE A 20 -9.36 -20.35 -5.76
C ILE A 20 -10.36 -20.37 -6.92
N SER A 21 -10.53 -21.54 -7.57
CA SER A 21 -11.48 -21.69 -8.67
C SER A 21 -12.91 -21.45 -8.21
N ALA A 22 -13.34 -22.10 -7.13
CA ALA A 22 -14.67 -21.92 -6.56
C ALA A 22 -14.91 -20.45 -6.14
N ARG A 23 -13.91 -19.82 -5.54
CA ARG A 23 -14.03 -18.41 -5.16
C ARG A 23 -14.13 -17.48 -6.37
N ARG A 24 -13.45 -17.77 -7.46
CA ARG A 24 -13.58 -16.98 -8.71
C ARG A 24 -14.97 -17.07 -9.30
N GLU A 25 -15.59 -18.25 -9.27
CA GLU A 25 -16.97 -18.46 -9.70
C GLU A 25 -17.93 -17.62 -8.86
N GLU A 26 -17.85 -17.70 -7.51
CA GLU A 26 -18.65 -16.89 -6.61
C GLU A 26 -18.49 -15.38 -6.88
N LEU A 27 -17.26 -14.91 -7.08
CA LEU A 27 -16.99 -13.49 -7.33
C LEU A 27 -17.52 -13.02 -8.69
N SER A 28 -17.59 -13.91 -9.70
CA SER A 28 -18.12 -13.57 -11.02
C SER A 28 -19.63 -13.36 -11.05
N GLU A 29 -20.34 -13.84 -10.04
CA GLU A 29 -21.80 -13.72 -9.90
C GLU A 29 -22.24 -12.53 -9.03
N ILE A 30 -21.28 -11.77 -8.47
CA ILE A 30 -21.57 -10.63 -7.61
C ILE A 30 -22.12 -9.48 -8.45
N ASN A 31 -23.31 -9.03 -8.09
CA ASN A 31 -23.96 -7.86 -8.68
C ASN A 31 -23.68 -6.58 -7.85
N ASP A 32 -24.15 -5.44 -8.36
CA ASP A 32 -23.96 -4.15 -7.69
C ASP A 32 -24.61 -4.07 -6.30
N GLU A 33 -25.69 -4.79 -6.06
CA GLU A 33 -26.37 -4.83 -4.75
C GLU A 33 -25.45 -5.50 -3.71
N ILE A 34 -24.88 -6.66 -4.05
CA ILE A 34 -23.93 -7.38 -3.18
C ILE A 34 -22.65 -6.56 -3.02
N TRP A 35 -22.15 -5.97 -4.12
CA TRP A 35 -20.93 -5.16 -4.09
C TRP A 35 -21.03 -3.96 -3.14
N ASN A 36 -22.20 -3.34 -3.08
CA ASN A 36 -22.48 -2.17 -2.23
C ASN A 36 -23.10 -2.54 -0.86
N ALA A 37 -23.31 -3.83 -0.57
CA ALA A 37 -23.85 -4.27 0.70
C ALA A 37 -22.93 -3.87 1.87
N GLU A 38 -23.52 -3.35 2.93
CA GLU A 38 -22.78 -2.98 4.15
C GLU A 38 -22.19 -4.20 4.83
N CYS A 39 -20.95 -4.10 5.25
CA CYS A 39 -20.26 -5.13 6.02
C CYS A 39 -19.17 -4.53 6.92
N MET A 40 -18.68 -5.34 7.85
CA MET A 40 -17.48 -5.00 8.62
C MET A 40 -16.23 -5.29 7.78
N THR A 41 -15.34 -4.31 7.70
CA THR A 41 -14.03 -4.43 7.07
C THR A 41 -12.93 -4.40 8.14
N PRO A 42 -11.69 -4.75 7.83
CA PRO A 42 -10.55 -4.62 8.75
C PRO A 42 -10.32 -3.19 9.30
N VAL A 43 -10.84 -2.19 8.58
CA VAL A 43 -10.70 -0.76 8.96
C VAL A 43 -12.00 -0.15 9.50
N GLY A 44 -13.01 -0.97 9.80
CA GLY A 44 -14.30 -0.54 10.33
C GLY A 44 -15.48 -0.79 9.36
N PRO A 45 -16.66 -0.23 9.64
CA PRO A 45 -17.82 -0.36 8.77
C PRO A 45 -17.55 0.15 7.34
N GLY A 46 -18.03 -0.57 6.34
CA GLY A 46 -17.87 -0.23 4.93
C GLY A 46 -18.75 -1.10 4.05
N THR A 47 -18.40 -1.19 2.77
CA THR A 47 -19.09 -2.07 1.82
C THR A 47 -18.28 -3.32 1.51
N TYR A 48 -18.93 -4.32 0.92
CA TYR A 48 -18.23 -5.52 0.45
C TYR A 48 -17.16 -5.16 -0.60
N GLY A 49 -17.44 -4.22 -1.51
CA GLY A 49 -16.44 -3.71 -2.47
C GLY A 49 -15.23 -3.08 -1.76
N ARG A 50 -15.47 -2.29 -0.69
CA ARG A 50 -14.38 -1.75 0.14
C ARG A 50 -13.55 -2.87 0.78
N PHE A 51 -14.20 -3.91 1.30
CA PHE A 51 -13.51 -5.08 1.84
C PHE A 51 -12.65 -5.77 0.77
N MET A 52 -13.16 -5.92 -0.46
CA MET A 52 -12.42 -6.54 -1.56
C MET A 52 -11.20 -5.71 -1.99
N ASN A 53 -11.27 -4.38 -1.96
CA ASN A 53 -10.09 -3.53 -2.22
C ASN A 53 -8.99 -3.75 -1.18
N ILE A 54 -9.35 -3.83 0.10
CA ILE A 54 -8.40 -4.18 1.17
C ILE A 54 -7.78 -5.57 0.92
N ARG A 55 -8.56 -6.55 0.46
CA ARG A 55 -8.06 -7.89 0.12
C ARG A 55 -7.09 -7.87 -1.07
N ILE A 56 -7.36 -7.04 -2.08
CA ILE A 56 -6.46 -6.88 -3.23
C ILE A 56 -5.13 -6.28 -2.76
N PHE A 57 -5.17 -5.24 -1.93
CA PHE A 57 -3.99 -4.66 -1.30
C PHE A 57 -3.18 -5.70 -0.52
N ASP A 58 -3.84 -6.46 0.36
CA ASP A 58 -3.24 -7.51 1.17
C ASP A 58 -2.53 -8.57 0.30
N PHE A 59 -3.20 -9.06 -0.73
CA PHE A 59 -2.61 -10.01 -1.69
C PHE A 59 -1.46 -9.38 -2.50
N TRP A 60 -1.58 -8.11 -2.89
CA TRP A 60 -0.52 -7.41 -3.63
C TRP A 60 0.77 -7.33 -2.80
N VAL A 61 0.67 -7.00 -1.51
CA VAL A 61 1.80 -6.94 -0.57
C VAL A 61 2.37 -8.33 -0.33
N HIS A 62 1.56 -9.29 0.07
CA HIS A 62 2.03 -10.64 0.39
C HIS A 62 2.57 -11.41 -0.81
N HIS A 63 2.08 -11.15 -2.02
CA HIS A 63 2.70 -11.66 -3.24
C HIS A 63 4.16 -11.21 -3.34
N ARG A 64 4.46 -9.96 -3.00
CA ARG A 64 5.81 -9.40 -3.01
C ARG A 64 6.68 -9.89 -1.85
N ASP A 65 6.09 -10.21 -0.71
CA ASP A 65 6.81 -10.88 0.39
C ASP A 65 7.40 -12.23 -0.06
N ILE A 66 6.78 -12.89 -1.03
CA ILE A 66 7.24 -14.17 -1.58
C ILE A 66 8.19 -13.93 -2.77
N THR A 67 7.80 -13.07 -3.71
CA THR A 67 8.51 -12.95 -4.99
C THR A 67 9.80 -12.17 -4.90
N ILE A 68 9.87 -11.10 -4.10
CA ILE A 68 11.09 -10.29 -3.95
C ILE A 68 12.26 -11.12 -3.43
N PRO A 69 12.15 -11.89 -2.33
CA PRO A 69 13.26 -12.72 -1.84
C PRO A 69 13.68 -13.81 -2.81
N LEU A 70 12.78 -14.25 -3.71
CA LEU A 70 13.07 -15.26 -4.73
C LEU A 70 13.63 -14.68 -6.03
N GLY A 71 13.76 -13.33 -6.13
CA GLY A 71 14.19 -12.67 -7.36
C GLY A 71 13.20 -12.80 -8.52
N ILE A 72 11.93 -13.05 -8.22
CA ILE A 72 10.87 -13.16 -9.23
C ILE A 72 10.34 -11.75 -9.53
N GLU A 73 10.37 -11.38 -10.80
CA GLU A 73 9.80 -10.10 -11.25
C GLU A 73 8.28 -10.07 -11.08
N THR A 74 7.75 -8.91 -10.69
CA THR A 74 6.33 -8.66 -10.51
C THR A 74 5.85 -7.53 -11.41
N ILE A 75 4.56 -7.57 -11.76
CA ILE A 75 3.91 -6.45 -12.45
C ILE A 75 3.49 -5.44 -11.38
N ASP A 76 4.13 -4.25 -11.42
CA ASP A 76 3.90 -3.18 -10.43
C ASP A 76 3.01 -2.04 -10.98
N SER A 77 2.25 -2.33 -12.05
CA SER A 77 1.32 -1.41 -12.72
C SER A 77 -0.09 -2.00 -12.83
N GLY A 78 -1.04 -1.17 -13.29
CA GLY A 78 -2.44 -1.54 -13.51
C GLY A 78 -3.27 -1.54 -12.22
N ILE A 79 -4.54 -1.96 -12.36
CA ILE A 79 -5.58 -1.75 -11.34
C ILE A 79 -5.23 -2.30 -9.95
N HIS A 80 -4.54 -3.44 -9.87
CA HIS A 80 -4.17 -4.02 -8.58
C HIS A 80 -3.13 -3.18 -7.84
N ALA A 81 -2.16 -2.63 -8.58
CA ALA A 81 -1.16 -1.74 -8.02
C ALA A 81 -1.76 -0.37 -7.64
N GLU A 82 -2.70 0.14 -8.44
CA GLU A 82 -3.45 1.36 -8.13
C GLU A 82 -4.26 1.20 -6.84
N ILE A 83 -5.00 0.11 -6.68
CA ILE A 83 -5.74 -0.18 -5.45
C ILE A 83 -4.79 -0.27 -4.25
N ALA A 84 -3.63 -0.91 -4.41
CA ALA A 84 -2.64 -0.99 -3.34
C ALA A 84 -2.07 0.37 -2.97
N LEU A 85 -1.80 1.23 -3.94
CA LEU A 85 -1.36 2.60 -3.71
C LEU A 85 -2.47 3.44 -3.04
N ASP A 86 -3.73 3.28 -3.45
CA ASP A 86 -4.87 4.01 -2.87
C ASP A 86 -5.07 3.70 -1.38
N GLU A 87 -4.81 2.46 -0.93
CA GLU A 87 -4.85 2.09 0.49
C GLU A 87 -3.80 2.85 1.31
N VAL A 88 -2.58 2.96 0.79
CA VAL A 88 -1.52 3.74 1.43
C VAL A 88 -1.86 5.24 1.38
N HIS A 89 -2.32 5.74 0.22
CA HIS A 89 -2.72 7.13 0.03
C HIS A 89 -3.77 7.56 1.06
N GLY A 90 -4.82 6.75 1.25
CA GLY A 90 -5.86 7.02 2.24
C GLY A 90 -5.36 7.07 3.69
N SER A 91 -4.20 6.48 3.96
CA SER A 91 -3.57 6.42 5.29
C SER A 91 -2.49 7.48 5.51
N LEU A 92 -2.11 8.26 4.48
CA LEU A 92 -1.01 9.22 4.57
C LEU A 92 -1.20 10.29 5.65
N GLY A 93 -2.43 10.74 5.90
CA GLY A 93 -2.70 11.66 7.00
C GLY A 93 -2.32 11.08 8.37
N TYR A 94 -2.62 9.79 8.59
CA TYR A 94 -2.21 9.09 9.81
C TYR A 94 -0.68 8.92 9.87
N ILE A 95 -0.06 8.47 8.79
CA ILE A 95 1.39 8.26 8.69
C ILE A 95 2.12 9.58 8.97
N ALA A 96 1.74 10.66 8.30
CA ALA A 96 2.35 11.97 8.48
C ALA A 96 2.20 12.51 9.90
N GLY A 97 1.00 12.41 10.49
CA GLY A 97 0.73 12.95 11.81
C GLY A 97 1.23 12.09 12.97
N LYS A 98 1.23 10.76 12.85
CA LYS A 98 1.52 9.86 13.97
C LYS A 98 2.87 9.15 13.88
N LYS A 99 3.34 8.83 12.69
CA LYS A 99 4.61 8.11 12.51
C LYS A 99 5.75 9.08 12.20
N ILE A 100 5.55 9.98 11.26
CA ILE A 100 6.53 11.01 10.90
C ILE A 100 6.53 12.13 11.95
N SER A 101 5.37 12.41 12.57
CA SER A 101 5.14 13.54 13.50
C SER A 101 5.43 14.88 12.82
N LEU A 102 4.88 15.06 11.63
CA LEU A 102 5.00 16.30 10.87
C LEU A 102 4.34 17.43 11.65
N GLU A 103 5.02 18.57 11.75
CA GLU A 103 4.57 19.72 12.57
C GLU A 103 3.53 20.57 11.85
N ASP A 104 2.83 21.40 12.61
CA ASP A 104 1.81 22.31 12.07
C ASP A 104 2.43 23.29 11.06
N GLY A 105 1.73 23.53 9.95
CA GLY A 105 2.20 24.34 8.83
C GLY A 105 3.10 23.61 7.84
N MET A 106 3.60 22.42 8.16
CA MET A 106 4.46 21.63 7.27
C MET A 106 3.66 20.84 6.23
N SER A 107 4.34 20.46 5.16
CA SER A 107 3.75 19.70 4.06
C SER A 107 4.77 18.81 3.34
N ILE A 108 4.28 17.77 2.70
CA ILE A 108 5.07 16.83 1.91
C ILE A 108 4.42 16.65 0.54
N ILE A 109 5.25 16.60 -0.49
CA ILE A 109 4.88 16.11 -1.81
C ILE A 109 5.60 14.78 -2.01
N PHE A 110 4.89 13.74 -2.44
CA PHE A 110 5.46 12.50 -2.92
C PHE A 110 5.34 12.45 -4.43
N HIS A 111 6.45 12.41 -5.15
CA HIS A 111 6.52 12.14 -6.58
C HIS A 111 6.79 10.67 -6.79
N LEU A 112 5.78 9.94 -7.22
CA LEU A 112 5.87 8.51 -7.46
C LEU A 112 6.11 8.24 -8.95
N SER A 113 7.00 7.30 -9.22
CA SER A 113 7.38 6.86 -10.57
C SER A 113 7.28 5.34 -10.71
N GLY A 114 7.70 4.81 -11.85
CA GLY A 114 7.74 3.36 -12.09
C GLY A 114 6.40 2.81 -12.52
N GLY A 115 5.89 1.78 -11.85
CA GLY A 115 4.65 1.10 -12.23
C GLY A 115 3.41 1.99 -12.22
N ILE A 116 3.38 2.96 -11.30
CA ILE A 116 2.36 4.02 -11.23
C ILE A 116 3.08 5.35 -11.07
N GLU A 117 2.74 6.29 -11.94
CA GLU A 117 3.19 7.67 -11.87
C GLU A 117 2.07 8.50 -11.24
N ARG A 118 2.34 9.07 -10.06
CA ARG A 118 1.34 9.85 -9.31
C ARG A 118 2.01 10.78 -8.32
N ASP A 119 1.47 11.99 -8.19
CA ASP A 119 1.81 12.91 -7.10
C ASP A 119 0.80 12.77 -5.96
N LEU A 120 1.32 12.71 -4.72
CA LEU A 120 0.51 12.69 -3.52
C LEU A 120 0.91 13.85 -2.63
N PHE A 121 -0.07 14.46 -1.97
CA PHE A 121 0.12 15.70 -1.22
C PHE A 121 -0.42 15.56 0.19
N VAL A 122 0.39 15.94 1.18
CA VAL A 122 0.00 15.95 2.59
C VAL A 122 0.36 17.29 3.20
N LYS A 123 -0.57 17.83 3.98
CA LYS A 123 -0.38 19.08 4.73
C LYS A 123 -0.83 18.91 6.18
N VAL A 124 -0.17 19.60 7.09
CA VAL A 124 -0.63 19.76 8.47
C VAL A 124 -1.22 21.17 8.64
N ASP A 125 -2.48 21.22 9.01
CA ASP A 125 -3.22 22.42 9.37
C ASP A 125 -4.08 22.06 10.60
N GLY A 126 -3.48 22.18 11.80
CA GLY A 126 -4.00 21.61 13.04
C GLY A 126 -4.00 20.06 13.04
N ARG A 127 -4.23 19.44 11.89
CA ARG A 127 -4.19 17.99 11.70
C ARG A 127 -3.58 17.64 10.34
N ALA A 128 -2.76 16.58 10.31
CA ALA A 128 -2.25 16.05 9.06
C ALA A 128 -3.37 15.43 8.21
N SER A 129 -3.44 15.82 6.94
CA SER A 129 -4.44 15.36 5.99
C SER A 129 -3.86 15.30 4.57
N VAL A 130 -4.42 14.43 3.76
CA VAL A 130 -4.23 14.43 2.31
C VAL A 130 -4.95 15.65 1.73
N VAL A 131 -4.33 16.30 0.75
CA VAL A 131 -4.90 17.43 -0.01
C VAL A 131 -4.73 17.18 -1.50
N ASP A 132 -5.50 17.87 -2.33
CA ASP A 132 -5.51 17.63 -3.78
C ASP A 132 -4.28 18.20 -4.49
N HIS A 133 -3.69 19.27 -3.95
CA HIS A 133 -2.56 19.95 -4.57
C HIS A 133 -1.79 20.80 -3.57
N LEU A 134 -0.46 20.89 -3.79
CA LEU A 134 0.44 21.85 -3.13
C LEU A 134 1.32 22.50 -4.19
N LYS A 135 1.61 23.80 -4.02
CA LYS A 135 2.58 24.52 -4.88
C LYS A 135 4.00 24.33 -4.40
N GLU A 136 4.16 24.29 -3.07
CA GLU A 136 5.44 24.14 -2.37
C GLU A 136 5.25 23.21 -1.20
N ALA A 137 6.30 22.57 -0.76
CA ALA A 137 6.30 21.67 0.39
C ALA A 137 7.58 21.84 1.23
N THR A 138 7.50 21.45 2.50
CA THR A 138 8.67 21.39 3.39
C THR A 138 9.73 20.49 2.81
N CYS A 139 9.32 19.32 2.32
CA CYS A 139 10.18 18.42 1.55
C CYS A 139 9.38 17.70 0.46
N VAL A 140 10.11 17.27 -0.56
CA VAL A 140 9.58 16.47 -1.68
C VAL A 140 10.27 15.13 -1.66
N ILE A 141 9.52 14.06 -1.63
CA ILE A 141 10.01 12.67 -1.62
C ILE A 141 9.84 12.07 -3.01
N ASN A 142 10.89 11.47 -3.55
CA ASN A 142 10.86 10.75 -4.82
C ASN A 142 11.07 9.27 -4.55
N ALA A 143 10.21 8.42 -5.06
CA ALA A 143 10.32 6.96 -4.97
C ALA A 143 9.58 6.30 -6.14
N ASP A 144 9.94 5.04 -6.47
CA ASP A 144 9.04 4.24 -7.29
C ASP A 144 7.83 3.79 -6.45
N SER A 145 6.68 3.59 -7.12
CA SER A 145 5.41 3.31 -6.45
C SER A 145 5.42 1.99 -5.65
N ARG A 146 6.17 0.98 -6.09
CA ARG A 146 6.35 -0.27 -5.34
C ARG A 146 7.13 -0.03 -4.05
N THR A 147 8.30 0.63 -4.13
CA THR A 147 9.11 0.97 -2.95
C THR A 147 8.29 1.78 -1.95
N PHE A 148 7.52 2.76 -2.41
CA PHE A 148 6.65 3.56 -1.57
C PHE A 148 5.62 2.70 -0.80
N VAL A 149 4.89 1.81 -1.48
CA VAL A 149 3.90 0.93 -0.84
C VAL A 149 4.58 -0.06 0.11
N MET A 150 5.71 -0.67 -0.29
CA MET A 150 6.42 -1.64 0.55
C MET A 150 7.02 -1.01 1.80
N LEU A 151 7.53 0.24 1.72
CA LEU A 151 7.96 1.02 2.89
C LEU A 151 6.79 1.30 3.82
N ALA A 152 5.66 1.77 3.27
CA ALA A 152 4.46 2.07 4.05
C ALA A 152 3.91 0.83 4.78
N CYS A 153 4.08 -0.35 4.22
CA CYS A 153 3.72 -1.63 4.84
C CYS A 153 4.82 -2.19 5.77
N GLY A 154 5.96 -1.51 5.91
CA GLY A 154 7.07 -1.96 6.76
C GLY A 154 7.73 -3.27 6.28
N ARG A 155 7.72 -3.54 4.95
CA ARG A 155 8.20 -4.79 4.35
C ARG A 155 9.66 -4.75 3.91
N ILE A 156 10.21 -3.56 3.77
CA ILE A 156 11.59 -3.34 3.33
C ILE A 156 12.27 -2.35 4.28
N ASP A 157 13.60 -2.42 4.36
CA ASP A 157 14.38 -1.56 5.23
C ASP A 157 14.54 -0.16 4.59
N PRO A 158 14.06 0.91 5.25
CA PRO A 158 14.17 2.26 4.72
C PRO A 158 15.62 2.69 4.46
N GLN A 159 16.57 2.30 5.32
CA GLN A 159 17.97 2.68 5.11
C GLN A 159 18.57 2.02 3.86
N ALA A 160 18.25 0.75 3.63
CA ALA A 160 18.68 0.05 2.41
C ALA A 160 18.11 0.69 1.14
N GLU A 161 16.86 1.19 1.20
CA GLU A 161 16.23 1.88 0.07
C GLU A 161 16.84 3.28 -0.19
N ILE A 162 17.21 3.99 0.88
CA ILE A 162 17.95 5.28 0.81
C ILE A 162 19.33 5.06 0.20
N ASP A 163 20.09 4.10 0.71
CA ASP A 163 21.46 3.81 0.24
C ASP A 163 21.49 3.36 -1.22
N ALA A 164 20.44 2.69 -1.67
CA ALA A 164 20.25 2.25 -3.05
C ALA A 164 19.67 3.34 -3.98
N GLY A 165 19.30 4.52 -3.44
CA GLY A 165 18.72 5.62 -4.21
C GLY A 165 17.29 5.37 -4.72
N ARG A 166 16.58 4.35 -4.18
CA ARG A 166 15.20 4.06 -4.54
C ARG A 166 14.17 4.94 -3.84
N ILE A 167 14.58 5.60 -2.75
CA ILE A 167 13.88 6.74 -2.16
C ILE A 167 14.88 7.88 -1.95
N SER A 168 14.50 9.09 -2.31
CA SER A 168 15.32 10.28 -2.18
C SER A 168 14.43 11.49 -1.90
N TRP A 169 15.03 12.62 -1.55
CA TRP A 169 14.28 13.83 -1.26
C TRP A 169 15.01 15.11 -1.68
N THR A 170 14.23 16.19 -1.76
CA THR A 170 14.69 17.56 -1.91
C THR A 170 13.95 18.45 -0.91
N GLY A 171 14.40 19.70 -0.72
CA GLY A 171 13.86 20.60 0.27
C GLY A 171 14.57 20.46 1.62
N ASP A 172 13.83 20.44 2.72
CA ASP A 172 14.40 20.28 4.05
C ASP A 172 14.97 18.86 4.22
N ASN A 173 16.30 18.80 4.48
CA ASN A 173 17.02 17.53 4.53
C ASN A 173 16.67 16.70 5.77
N GLU A 174 16.46 17.32 6.92
CA GLU A 174 16.13 16.61 8.16
C GLU A 174 14.72 16.00 8.07
N TRP A 175 13.77 16.75 7.57
CA TRP A 175 12.40 16.28 7.37
C TRP A 175 12.31 15.25 6.25
N GLY A 176 13.05 15.42 5.15
CA GLY A 176 13.11 14.44 4.07
C GLY A 176 13.61 13.08 4.54
N GLU A 177 14.73 13.05 5.29
CA GLU A 177 15.25 11.83 5.89
C GLU A 177 14.26 11.21 6.89
N ARG A 178 13.65 12.03 7.73
CA ARG A 178 12.66 11.59 8.72
C ARG A 178 11.43 10.97 8.05
N VAL A 179 10.94 11.56 6.96
CA VAL A 179 9.84 11.00 6.16
C VAL A 179 10.24 9.65 5.60
N ALA A 180 11.39 9.55 4.91
CA ALA A 180 11.85 8.31 4.30
C ALA A 180 11.99 7.17 5.33
N LYS A 181 12.49 7.45 6.52
CA LYS A 181 12.70 6.46 7.59
C LYS A 181 11.43 6.07 8.35
N ASN A 182 10.40 6.89 8.35
CA ASN A 182 9.18 6.67 9.13
C ASN A 182 7.91 6.54 8.27
N LEU A 183 8.06 6.37 6.97
CA LEU A 183 6.97 6.10 6.04
C LEU A 183 6.43 4.67 6.28
N ARG A 184 5.56 4.53 7.28
CA ARG A 184 4.92 3.24 7.62
C ARG A 184 3.63 3.44 8.41
N PHE A 185 2.72 2.45 8.34
CA PHE A 185 1.51 2.39 9.16
C PHE A 185 1.81 2.29 10.66
#